data_aeee52cb5acac1fa8c85d7fcae176b64
#
_entry.id   aeee52cb5acac1fa8c85d7fcae176b64
#
_cell.length_a   1.000
_cell.length_b   1.000
_cell.length_c   1.000
_cell.angle_alpha   90.00
_cell.angle_beta   90.00
_cell.angle_gamma   90.00
#
_symmetry.space_group_name_H-M   'P 1'
#
loop_
_entity.id
_entity.type
_entity.pdbx_description
1 polymer ?
#
loop_
_entity_poly.entity_id
_entity_poly.type
_entity_poly.pdbx_seq_one_letter_code
_entity_poly.pdbx_strand_id
1 'polypeptide(L)'
;MKYSGIGGQAVMEGVMMQNKDTYAVAVRKPDHEIDVKVSKRKNSKTLDAVRKIPILRGVVSFVDSLYLGMSTLMYSASFFEDEDDEGTLASKKKEKEEELTAEEKKKRAAKEKKQENAMLGGTVVLSIVIALALFFALPYFLSGFFKKVISSQMLIAFIEGVIRLAIFLGYIAIISLTPDIKRTFMYHGSEHKCINCIEHGLPLTVENVRKSSKHHKRCGTSFLPVSYT
;
A
#
# COMPACT_ATOMS: atom_id res chain seq x y z
N MET A 1 23.78 18.22 -3.14
CA MET A 1 22.85 17.10 -2.91
C MET A 1 23.36 15.91 -3.72
N LYS A 2 23.76 14.83 -3.08
CA LYS A 2 24.34 13.65 -3.74
C LYS A 2 23.26 12.57 -3.84
N TYR A 3 23.04 12.05 -5.06
CA TYR A 3 22.08 10.97 -5.28
C TYR A 3 22.46 9.71 -4.49
N SER A 4 21.60 9.27 -3.59
CA SER A 4 21.87 8.12 -2.72
C SER A 4 21.53 6.77 -3.35
N GLY A 5 20.65 6.76 -4.36
CA GLY A 5 20.09 5.52 -4.92
C GLY A 5 19.15 4.76 -3.96
N ILE A 6 18.82 5.35 -2.81
CA ILE A 6 17.91 4.78 -1.84
C ILE A 6 16.48 5.10 -2.26
N GLY A 7 15.63 4.08 -2.29
CA GLY A 7 14.19 4.19 -2.38
C GLY A 7 13.56 3.75 -1.06
N GLY A 8 12.30 4.14 -0.83
CA GLY A 8 11.57 3.72 0.36
C GLY A 8 10.08 3.62 0.11
N GLN A 9 9.39 3.12 1.11
CA GLN A 9 7.93 3.02 1.16
C GLN A 9 7.48 3.05 2.62
N ALA A 10 6.42 3.80 2.89
CA ALA A 10 5.72 3.66 4.16
C ALA A 10 4.98 2.33 4.20
N VAL A 11 5.01 1.68 5.36
CA VAL A 11 4.23 0.48 5.68
C VAL A 11 3.41 0.77 6.94
N MET A 12 2.57 -0.17 7.37
CA MET A 12 1.81 0.00 8.60
C MET A 12 2.76 0.16 9.79
N GLU A 13 2.62 1.26 10.51
CA GLU A 13 3.46 1.65 11.67
C GLU A 13 4.99 1.57 11.41
N GLY A 14 5.43 1.83 10.15
CA GLY A 14 6.82 1.65 9.81
C GLY A 14 7.25 2.19 8.46
N VAL A 15 8.52 1.91 8.16
CA VAL A 15 9.14 2.27 6.89
C VAL A 15 9.94 1.09 6.31
N MET A 16 9.87 0.94 5.00
CA MET A 16 10.79 0.10 4.25
C MET A 16 11.77 1.00 3.51
N MET A 17 13.04 0.68 3.57
CA MET A 17 14.12 1.34 2.82
C MET A 17 14.85 0.32 1.97
N GLN A 18 15.09 0.65 0.70
CA GLN A 18 15.78 -0.21 -0.24
C GLN A 18 16.99 0.51 -0.84
N ASN A 19 18.11 -0.20 -0.90
CA ASN A 19 19.29 0.21 -1.66
C ASN A 19 19.75 -0.96 -2.52
N LYS A 20 19.64 -0.82 -3.85
CA LYS A 20 19.94 -1.89 -4.82
C LYS A 20 19.13 -3.16 -4.51
N ASP A 21 19.83 -4.27 -4.21
CA ASP A 21 19.23 -5.58 -3.96
C ASP A 21 18.94 -5.85 -2.48
N THR A 22 19.27 -4.92 -1.59
CA THR A 22 19.01 -5.06 -0.15
C THR A 22 17.93 -4.11 0.28
N TYR A 23 16.99 -4.60 1.07
CA TYR A 23 15.97 -3.79 1.71
C TYR A 23 15.85 -4.12 3.20
N ALA A 24 15.46 -3.13 3.98
CA ALA A 24 15.17 -3.26 5.39
C ALA A 24 13.77 -2.72 5.67
N VAL A 25 13.02 -3.42 6.50
CA VAL A 25 11.70 -2.99 7.00
C VAL A 25 11.82 -2.79 8.49
N ALA A 26 11.48 -1.59 8.97
CA ALA A 26 11.41 -1.26 10.38
C ALA A 26 9.95 -0.97 10.74
N VAL A 27 9.41 -1.74 11.70
CA VAL A 27 8.01 -1.65 12.14
C VAL A 27 7.97 -1.40 13.64
N ARG A 28 7.14 -0.48 14.09
CA ARG A 28 6.84 -0.27 15.49
C ARG A 28 5.68 -1.19 15.87
N LYS A 29 5.95 -2.19 16.68
CA LYS A 29 4.95 -3.14 17.20
C LYS A 29 4.00 -2.46 18.21
N PRO A 30 2.85 -3.10 18.55
CA PRO A 30 1.93 -2.60 19.59
C PRO A 30 2.58 -2.41 20.95
N ASP A 31 3.57 -3.22 21.33
CA ASP A 31 4.38 -3.10 22.54
C ASP A 31 5.37 -1.92 22.52
N HIS A 32 5.35 -1.10 21.47
CA HIS A 32 6.25 0.02 21.17
C HIS A 32 7.71 -0.37 20.86
N GLU A 33 8.04 -1.66 20.84
CA GLU A 33 9.34 -2.09 20.34
C GLU A 33 9.44 -1.94 18.82
N ILE A 34 10.67 -1.75 18.33
CA ILE A 34 10.94 -1.63 16.90
C ILE A 34 11.54 -2.95 16.41
N ASP A 35 10.80 -3.63 15.53
CA ASP A 35 11.32 -4.78 14.81
C ASP A 35 11.98 -4.33 13.50
N VAL A 36 13.18 -4.86 13.22
CA VAL A 36 13.94 -4.53 12.01
C VAL A 36 14.33 -5.79 11.27
N LYS A 37 13.74 -6.00 10.10
CA LYS A 37 14.05 -7.12 9.22
C LYS A 37 14.83 -6.65 8.01
N VAL A 38 16.05 -7.18 7.84
CA VAL A 38 16.87 -6.96 6.64
C VAL A 38 16.79 -8.18 5.74
N SER A 39 16.55 -7.94 4.46
CA SER A 39 16.38 -9.00 3.46
C SER A 39 17.02 -8.60 2.13
N LYS A 40 17.36 -9.61 1.33
CA LYS A 40 17.82 -9.40 -0.05
C LYS A 40 16.69 -9.70 -1.04
N ARG A 41 16.61 -8.91 -2.09
CA ARG A 41 15.71 -9.14 -3.22
C ARG A 41 16.11 -10.42 -3.94
N LYS A 42 15.16 -11.32 -4.16
CA LYS A 42 15.41 -12.53 -4.93
C LYS A 42 15.48 -12.17 -6.42
N ASN A 43 16.68 -12.09 -6.97
CA ASN A 43 16.87 -11.95 -8.40
C ASN A 43 16.76 -13.33 -9.08
N SER A 44 15.81 -13.47 -10.00
CA SER A 44 15.73 -14.66 -10.85
C SER A 44 16.49 -14.42 -12.15
N LYS A 45 17.34 -15.36 -12.55
CA LYS A 45 18.12 -15.29 -13.80
C LYS A 45 17.24 -15.10 -15.05
N THR A 46 16.02 -15.62 -15.03
CA THR A 46 15.01 -15.42 -16.08
C THR A 46 14.52 -13.97 -16.15
N LEU A 47 14.33 -13.31 -15.01
CA LEU A 47 13.93 -11.90 -14.95
C LEU A 47 15.05 -10.98 -15.44
N ASP A 48 16.32 -11.34 -15.20
CA ASP A 48 17.47 -10.57 -15.67
C ASP A 48 17.60 -10.60 -17.21
N ALA A 49 17.21 -11.70 -17.85
CA ALA A 49 17.15 -11.77 -19.31
C ALA A 49 16.05 -10.85 -19.89
N VAL A 50 14.89 -10.84 -19.28
CA VAL A 50 13.75 -9.99 -19.70
C VAL A 50 14.03 -8.50 -19.47
N ARG A 51 14.75 -8.15 -18.42
CA ARG A 51 15.17 -6.76 -18.11
C ARG A 51 16.13 -6.15 -19.14
N LYS A 52 16.72 -6.95 -20.04
CA LYS A 52 17.56 -6.42 -21.15
C LYS A 52 16.73 -5.75 -22.24
N ILE A 53 15.43 -6.04 -22.33
CA ILE A 53 14.53 -5.43 -23.32
C ILE A 53 13.95 -4.14 -22.72
N PRO A 54 14.15 -2.94 -23.32
CA PRO A 54 13.83 -1.65 -22.73
C PRO A 54 12.38 -1.51 -22.23
N ILE A 55 11.40 -1.97 -23.02
CA ILE A 55 9.97 -1.89 -22.68
C ILE A 55 9.62 -2.88 -21.57
N LEU A 56 10.06 -4.14 -21.68
CA LEU A 56 9.79 -5.19 -20.70
C LEU A 56 10.47 -4.92 -19.36
N ARG A 57 11.64 -4.26 -19.37
CA ARG A 57 12.32 -3.82 -18.15
C ARG A 57 11.44 -2.96 -17.26
N GLY A 58 10.70 -2.01 -17.86
CA GLY A 58 9.79 -1.13 -17.13
C GLY A 58 8.65 -1.93 -16.45
N VAL A 59 8.01 -2.80 -17.21
CA VAL A 59 6.91 -3.66 -16.71
C VAL A 59 7.39 -4.58 -15.60
N VAL A 60 8.51 -5.28 -15.81
CA VAL A 60 9.09 -6.19 -14.81
C VAL A 60 9.47 -5.43 -13.54
N SER A 61 10.13 -4.26 -13.67
CA SER A 61 10.49 -3.45 -12.51
C SER A 61 9.28 -2.93 -11.75
N PHE A 62 8.20 -2.59 -12.45
CA PHE A 62 6.94 -2.16 -11.85
C PHE A 62 6.29 -3.30 -11.05
N VAL A 63 6.11 -4.48 -11.67
CA VAL A 63 5.53 -5.67 -11.01
C VAL A 63 6.36 -6.07 -9.79
N ASP A 64 7.66 -6.06 -9.92
CA ASP A 64 8.62 -6.39 -8.87
C ASP A 64 8.55 -5.41 -7.69
N SER A 65 8.34 -4.13 -7.98
CA SER A 65 8.14 -3.09 -6.96
C SER A 65 6.78 -3.23 -6.25
N LEU A 66 5.72 -3.58 -6.99
CA LEU A 66 4.42 -3.89 -6.41
C LEU A 66 4.48 -5.11 -5.50
N TYR A 67 5.15 -6.17 -5.94
CA TYR A 67 5.32 -7.39 -5.14
C TYR A 67 6.09 -7.10 -3.84
N LEU A 68 7.20 -6.36 -3.94
CA LEU A 68 7.98 -5.98 -2.75
C LEU A 68 7.15 -5.10 -1.81
N GLY A 69 6.47 -4.10 -2.36
CA GLY A 69 5.62 -3.20 -1.59
C GLY A 69 4.50 -3.93 -0.86
N MET A 70 3.79 -4.84 -1.55
CA MET A 70 2.73 -5.64 -0.94
C MET A 70 3.28 -6.59 0.13
N SER A 71 4.40 -7.29 -0.16
CA SER A 71 5.03 -8.20 0.79
C SER A 71 5.48 -7.51 2.08
N THR A 72 6.04 -6.31 1.98
CA THR A 72 6.47 -5.53 3.14
C THR A 72 5.29 -4.92 3.91
N LEU A 73 4.21 -4.55 3.21
CA LEU A 73 2.98 -4.09 3.84
C LEU A 73 2.30 -5.22 4.62
N MET A 74 2.18 -6.41 4.02
CA MET A 74 1.62 -7.58 4.72
C MET A 74 2.48 -8.00 5.91
N TYR A 75 3.81 -7.92 5.77
CA TYR A 75 4.71 -8.16 6.90
C TYR A 75 4.47 -7.18 8.05
N SER A 76 4.28 -5.90 7.76
CA SER A 76 3.97 -4.93 8.81
C SER A 76 2.58 -5.13 9.40
N ALA A 77 1.58 -5.49 8.59
CA ALA A 77 0.22 -5.75 9.04
C ALA A 77 0.13 -6.95 9.99
N SER A 78 0.95 -7.99 9.77
CA SER A 78 0.91 -9.21 10.59
C SER A 78 1.23 -9.00 12.07
N PHE A 79 1.79 -7.85 12.45
CA PHE A 79 2.00 -7.49 13.86
C PHE A 79 0.75 -6.92 14.55
N PHE A 80 -0.32 -6.63 13.76
CA PHE A 80 -1.54 -5.97 14.24
C PHE A 80 -2.80 -6.82 14.04
N GLU A 81 -2.68 -7.99 13.34
CA GLU A 81 -3.82 -8.89 13.07
C GLU A 81 -4.37 -9.55 14.34
N ASP A 82 -3.57 -9.67 15.42
CA ASP A 82 -3.99 -10.33 16.67
C ASP A 82 -4.86 -9.45 17.57
N GLU A 83 -4.91 -8.12 17.39
CA GLU A 83 -5.69 -7.23 18.26
C GLU A 83 -7.19 -7.18 17.91
N ASP A 84 -7.56 -7.42 16.65
CA ASP A 84 -8.96 -7.33 16.20
C ASP A 84 -9.75 -8.63 16.40
N ASP A 85 -9.10 -9.81 16.51
CA ASP A 85 -9.76 -11.12 16.58
C ASP A 85 -9.97 -11.67 18.01
N GLU A 86 -9.30 -11.16 19.04
CA GLU A 86 -9.43 -11.70 20.41
C GLU A 86 -10.71 -11.30 21.15
N GLY A 87 -11.49 -10.34 20.64
CA GLY A 87 -12.59 -9.75 21.39
C GLY A 87 -13.89 -10.57 21.46
N THR A 88 -14.21 -11.49 20.56
CA THR A 88 -15.58 -12.04 20.51
C THR A 88 -15.74 -13.51 20.09
N LEU A 89 -14.76 -14.16 19.51
CA LEU A 89 -14.92 -15.53 18.98
C LEU A 89 -13.98 -16.58 19.60
N ALA A 90 -12.87 -16.17 20.19
CA ALA A 90 -11.88 -17.11 20.74
C ALA A 90 -12.36 -17.85 22.00
N SER A 91 -13.17 -17.23 22.83
CA SER A 91 -13.67 -17.86 24.07
C SER A 91 -14.70 -18.97 23.85
N LYS A 92 -15.49 -18.88 22.77
CA LYS A 92 -16.49 -19.92 22.41
C LYS A 92 -15.89 -21.09 21.60
N LYS A 93 -14.69 -20.90 21.05
CA LYS A 93 -14.04 -21.91 20.20
C LYS A 93 -13.28 -22.96 21.03
N LYS A 94 -12.72 -22.57 22.19
CA LYS A 94 -11.94 -23.47 23.06
C LYS A 94 -12.75 -24.55 23.76
N GLU A 95 -14.00 -24.29 24.12
CA GLU A 95 -14.87 -25.25 24.81
C GLU A 95 -15.43 -26.38 23.91
N LYS A 96 -15.40 -26.22 22.57
CA LYS A 96 -15.92 -27.22 21.62
C LYS A 96 -14.86 -28.10 20.97
N GLU A 97 -13.58 -27.85 21.22
CA GLU A 97 -12.48 -28.55 20.56
C GLU A 97 -12.04 -29.84 21.30
N GLU A 98 -12.48 -30.10 22.54
CA GLU A 98 -12.01 -31.26 23.33
C GLU A 98 -12.64 -32.59 22.94
N GLU A 99 -13.75 -32.63 22.19
CA GLU A 99 -14.48 -33.89 21.90
C GLU A 99 -14.35 -34.42 20.44
N LEU A 100 -13.57 -33.80 19.57
CA LEU A 100 -13.50 -34.18 18.16
C LEU A 100 -12.29 -35.05 17.82
N THR A 101 -12.53 -36.14 17.06
CA THR A 101 -11.48 -37.02 16.51
C THR A 101 -10.55 -36.26 15.53
N ALA A 102 -9.30 -36.75 15.41
CA ALA A 102 -8.26 -36.12 14.60
C ALA A 102 -8.65 -35.92 13.11
N GLU A 103 -9.50 -36.79 12.57
CA GLU A 103 -10.03 -36.64 11.19
C GLU A 103 -11.09 -35.56 11.07
N GLU A 104 -11.94 -35.42 12.05
CA GLU A 104 -12.99 -34.37 12.08
C GLU A 104 -12.39 -32.99 12.25
N LYS A 105 -11.34 -32.86 13.09
CA LYS A 105 -10.54 -31.62 13.22
C LYS A 105 -9.91 -31.20 11.86
N LYS A 106 -9.38 -32.18 11.10
CA LYS A 106 -8.78 -31.93 9.79
C LYS A 106 -9.81 -31.49 8.73
N LYS A 107 -10.99 -32.13 8.73
CA LYS A 107 -12.10 -31.77 7.82
C LYS A 107 -12.70 -30.40 8.16
N ARG A 108 -12.77 -30.08 9.45
CA ARG A 108 -13.29 -28.80 9.93
C ARG A 108 -12.33 -27.66 9.61
N ALA A 109 -11.03 -27.81 9.87
CA ALA A 109 -9.99 -26.85 9.50
C ALA A 109 -9.92 -26.61 7.99
N ALA A 110 -10.08 -27.66 7.16
CA ALA A 110 -10.14 -27.52 5.70
C ALA A 110 -11.40 -26.78 5.24
N LYS A 111 -12.55 -26.97 5.90
CA LYS A 111 -13.80 -26.28 5.60
C LYS A 111 -13.76 -24.82 6.04
N GLU A 112 -13.23 -24.53 7.21
CA GLU A 112 -13.01 -23.16 7.73
C GLU A 112 -12.08 -22.39 6.82
N LYS A 113 -10.92 -22.94 6.45
CA LYS A 113 -9.99 -22.33 5.51
C LYS A 113 -10.58 -22.09 4.12
N LYS A 114 -11.44 -23.00 3.65
CA LYS A 114 -12.16 -22.82 2.39
C LYS A 114 -13.20 -21.69 2.48
N GLN A 115 -13.90 -21.59 3.60
CA GLN A 115 -14.88 -20.54 3.85
C GLN A 115 -14.21 -19.16 4.02
N GLU A 116 -13.10 -19.10 4.74
CA GLU A 116 -12.26 -17.92 4.90
C GLU A 116 -11.73 -17.42 3.55
N ASN A 117 -11.15 -18.32 2.74
CA ASN A 117 -10.68 -17.98 1.39
C ASN A 117 -11.82 -17.52 0.47
N ALA A 118 -13.03 -18.12 0.60
CA ALA A 118 -14.19 -17.71 -0.18
C ALA A 118 -14.69 -16.31 0.26
N MET A 119 -14.66 -16.02 1.56
CA MET A 119 -15.05 -14.72 2.10
C MET A 119 -14.04 -13.65 1.69
N LEU A 120 -12.74 -13.92 1.81
CA LEU A 120 -11.67 -13.03 1.34
C LEU A 120 -11.78 -12.76 -0.17
N GLY A 121 -11.98 -13.83 -0.96
CA GLY A 121 -12.20 -13.70 -2.41
C GLY A 121 -13.43 -12.87 -2.75
N GLY A 122 -14.53 -13.08 -2.04
CA GLY A 122 -15.77 -12.30 -2.20
C GLY A 122 -15.57 -10.81 -1.87
N THR A 123 -14.86 -10.51 -0.79
CA THR A 123 -14.52 -9.13 -0.40
C THR A 123 -13.65 -8.44 -1.44
N VAL A 124 -12.66 -9.13 -1.98
CA VAL A 124 -11.79 -8.58 -3.04
C VAL A 124 -12.60 -8.29 -4.30
N VAL A 125 -13.44 -9.22 -4.74
CA VAL A 125 -14.31 -9.01 -5.93
C VAL A 125 -15.25 -7.83 -5.71
N LEU A 126 -15.90 -7.75 -4.55
CA LEU A 126 -16.79 -6.65 -4.20
C LEU A 126 -16.06 -5.30 -4.21
N SER A 127 -14.84 -5.25 -3.65
CA SER A 127 -14.00 -4.05 -3.66
C SER A 127 -13.65 -3.59 -5.07
N ILE A 128 -13.32 -4.54 -5.96
CA ILE A 128 -13.05 -4.23 -7.37
C ILE A 128 -14.30 -3.67 -8.06
N VAL A 129 -15.47 -4.28 -7.84
CA VAL A 129 -16.73 -3.80 -8.42
C VAL A 129 -17.06 -2.38 -7.94
N ILE A 130 -16.90 -2.12 -6.65
CA ILE A 130 -17.12 -0.77 -6.08
C ILE A 130 -16.12 0.23 -6.69
N ALA A 131 -14.86 -0.13 -6.82
CA ALA A 131 -13.85 0.73 -7.42
C ALA A 131 -14.16 1.06 -8.89
N LEU A 132 -14.56 0.05 -9.68
CA LEU A 132 -14.98 0.26 -11.08
C LEU A 132 -16.23 1.14 -11.17
N ALA A 133 -17.21 0.93 -10.29
CA ALA A 133 -18.41 1.77 -10.25
C ALA A 133 -18.07 3.22 -9.90
N LEU A 134 -17.23 3.46 -8.91
CA LEU A 134 -16.86 4.79 -8.44
C LEU A 134 -15.98 5.56 -9.44
N PHE A 135 -15.00 4.90 -10.04
CA PHE A 135 -14.00 5.58 -10.87
C PHE A 135 -14.30 5.55 -12.38
N PHE A 136 -15.20 4.66 -12.84
CA PHE A 136 -15.55 4.58 -14.26
C PHE A 136 -17.03 4.84 -14.49
N ALA A 137 -17.94 4.13 -13.82
CA ALA A 137 -19.36 4.26 -14.07
C ALA A 137 -19.90 5.63 -13.61
N LEU A 138 -19.56 6.07 -12.40
CA LEU A 138 -20.05 7.33 -11.84
C LEU A 138 -19.63 8.56 -12.68
N PRO A 139 -18.35 8.76 -13.08
CA PRO A 139 -17.99 9.88 -13.96
C PRO A 139 -18.70 9.84 -15.31
N TYR A 140 -18.86 8.65 -15.88
CA TYR A 140 -19.58 8.47 -17.14
C TYR A 140 -21.06 8.90 -17.05
N PHE A 141 -21.76 8.49 -15.98
CA PHE A 141 -23.13 8.90 -15.75
C PHE A 141 -23.24 10.41 -15.49
N LEU A 142 -22.36 10.98 -14.68
CA LEU A 142 -22.37 12.41 -14.40
C LEU A 142 -22.08 13.25 -15.65
N SER A 143 -21.13 12.82 -16.47
CA SER A 143 -20.84 13.51 -17.76
C SER A 143 -22.02 13.45 -18.73
N GLY A 144 -22.84 12.38 -18.63
CA GLY A 144 -24.04 12.19 -19.42
C GLY A 144 -25.08 13.33 -19.31
N PHE A 145 -25.18 13.97 -18.14
CA PHE A 145 -26.06 15.13 -17.95
C PHE A 145 -25.67 16.31 -18.85
N PHE A 146 -24.37 16.49 -19.12
CA PHE A 146 -23.88 17.57 -19.97
C PHE A 146 -24.09 17.32 -21.45
N LYS A 147 -24.34 16.06 -21.87
CA LYS A 147 -24.63 15.73 -23.28
C LYS A 147 -25.89 16.40 -23.82
N LYS A 148 -26.82 16.79 -22.95
CA LYS A 148 -28.04 17.51 -23.34
C LYS A 148 -27.79 18.97 -23.71
N VAL A 149 -26.70 19.56 -23.21
CA VAL A 149 -26.38 21.00 -23.38
C VAL A 149 -25.17 21.19 -24.29
N ILE A 150 -24.25 20.23 -24.32
CA ILE A 150 -22.98 20.32 -25.01
C ILE A 150 -22.97 19.33 -26.18
N SER A 151 -22.85 19.82 -27.40
CA SER A 151 -22.79 19.02 -28.63
C SER A 151 -21.36 18.53 -28.93
N SER A 152 -20.32 19.13 -28.34
CA SER A 152 -18.94 18.77 -28.61
C SER A 152 -18.51 17.54 -27.80
N GLN A 153 -18.22 16.43 -28.46
CA GLN A 153 -17.73 15.21 -27.82
C GLN A 153 -16.40 15.41 -27.09
N MET A 154 -15.52 16.27 -27.66
CA MET A 154 -14.22 16.57 -27.05
C MET A 154 -14.39 17.28 -25.69
N LEU A 155 -15.33 18.22 -25.61
CA LEU A 155 -15.63 18.94 -24.37
C LEU A 155 -16.28 18.01 -23.33
N ILE A 156 -17.15 17.10 -23.75
CA ILE A 156 -17.73 16.10 -22.85
C ILE A 156 -16.65 15.17 -22.27
N ALA A 157 -15.72 14.69 -23.12
CA ALA A 157 -14.60 13.86 -22.65
C ALA A 157 -13.68 14.60 -21.68
N PHE A 158 -13.45 15.90 -21.92
CA PHE A 158 -12.69 16.75 -20.99
C PHE A 158 -13.39 16.88 -19.63
N ILE A 159 -14.71 17.18 -19.65
CA ILE A 159 -15.52 17.27 -18.43
C ILE A 159 -15.51 15.94 -17.66
N GLU A 160 -15.66 14.81 -18.36
CA GLU A 160 -15.58 13.49 -17.74
C GLU A 160 -14.22 13.28 -17.07
N GLY A 161 -13.12 13.68 -17.71
CA GLY A 161 -11.77 13.63 -17.13
C GLY A 161 -11.64 14.46 -15.86
N VAL A 162 -12.20 15.70 -15.88
CA VAL A 162 -12.20 16.58 -14.70
C VAL A 162 -13.02 15.98 -13.55
N ILE A 163 -14.22 15.45 -13.85
CA ILE A 163 -15.06 14.77 -12.85
C ILE A 163 -14.32 13.58 -12.24
N ARG A 164 -13.67 12.74 -13.07
CA ARG A 164 -12.89 11.58 -12.61
C ARG A 164 -11.75 12.01 -11.70
N LEU A 165 -11.03 13.06 -12.07
CA LEU A 165 -9.97 13.63 -11.23
C LEU A 165 -10.51 14.15 -9.89
N ALA A 166 -11.64 14.86 -9.91
CA ALA A 166 -12.28 15.40 -8.70
C ALA A 166 -12.73 14.29 -7.76
N ILE A 167 -13.35 13.20 -8.29
CA ILE A 167 -13.73 12.03 -7.51
C ILE A 167 -12.49 11.36 -6.90
N PHE A 168 -11.43 11.20 -7.67
CA PHE A 168 -10.18 10.61 -7.19
C PHE A 168 -9.55 11.44 -6.06
N LEU A 169 -9.44 12.75 -6.25
CA LEU A 169 -8.90 13.65 -5.22
C LEU A 169 -9.79 13.68 -3.97
N GLY A 170 -11.11 13.70 -4.15
CA GLY A 170 -12.07 13.61 -3.05
C GLY A 170 -11.93 12.30 -2.28
N TYR A 171 -11.79 11.19 -2.97
CA TYR A 171 -11.53 9.88 -2.35
C TYR A 171 -10.24 9.90 -1.52
N ILE A 172 -9.13 10.38 -2.09
CA ILE A 172 -7.85 10.50 -1.36
C ILE A 172 -8.01 11.40 -0.12
N ALA A 173 -8.70 12.53 -0.26
CA ALA A 173 -8.96 13.44 0.86
C ALA A 173 -9.75 12.75 1.98
N ILE A 174 -10.80 12.00 1.64
CA ILE A 174 -11.63 11.29 2.61
C ILE A 174 -10.84 10.21 3.34
N ILE A 175 -10.13 9.33 2.61
CA ILE A 175 -9.36 8.27 3.26
C ILE A 175 -8.20 8.81 4.09
N SER A 176 -7.65 9.99 3.74
CA SER A 176 -6.58 10.63 4.52
C SER A 176 -7.03 11.11 5.91
N LEU A 177 -8.33 11.19 6.15
CA LEU A 177 -8.90 11.50 7.47
C LEU A 177 -8.87 10.29 8.43
N THR A 178 -8.76 9.08 7.89
CA THR A 178 -8.67 7.85 8.69
C THR A 178 -7.35 7.86 9.49
N PRO A 179 -7.37 7.59 10.81
CA PRO A 179 -6.18 7.65 11.66
C PRO A 179 -5.01 6.82 11.13
N ASP A 180 -5.27 5.59 10.67
CA ASP A 180 -4.23 4.67 10.19
C ASP A 180 -3.57 5.16 8.91
N ILE A 181 -4.37 5.67 7.96
CA ILE A 181 -3.87 6.27 6.73
C ILE A 181 -3.08 7.54 7.03
N LYS A 182 -3.56 8.38 7.95
CA LYS A 182 -2.84 9.56 8.41
C LYS A 182 -1.48 9.20 9.01
N ARG A 183 -1.41 8.14 9.83
CA ARG A 183 -0.14 7.64 10.37
C ARG A 183 0.78 7.14 9.27
N THR A 184 0.27 6.40 8.30
CA THR A 184 1.03 5.96 7.13
C THR A 184 1.63 7.14 6.36
N PHE A 185 0.90 8.24 6.16
CA PHE A 185 1.44 9.47 5.57
C PHE A 185 2.52 10.13 6.43
N MET A 186 2.42 10.06 7.76
CA MET A 186 3.49 10.54 8.65
C MET A 186 4.78 9.72 8.50
N TYR A 187 4.66 8.39 8.39
CA TYR A 187 5.80 7.51 8.10
C TYR A 187 6.39 7.77 6.72
N HIS A 188 5.57 8.03 5.71
CA HIS A 188 6.04 8.43 4.38
C HIS A 188 6.82 9.74 4.41
N GLY A 189 6.34 10.74 5.14
CA GLY A 189 7.09 11.98 5.37
C GLY A 189 8.41 11.75 6.12
N SER A 190 8.45 10.80 7.04
CA SER A 190 9.65 10.43 7.78
C SER A 190 10.67 9.71 6.89
N GLU A 191 10.21 8.84 5.99
CA GLU A 191 11.02 8.22 4.95
C GLU A 191 11.74 9.27 4.09
N HIS A 192 10.99 10.27 3.58
CA HIS A 192 11.58 11.37 2.82
C HIS A 192 12.64 12.15 3.61
N LYS A 193 12.38 12.41 4.89
CA LYS A 193 13.34 13.09 5.77
C LYS A 193 14.63 12.30 5.93
N CYS A 194 14.55 10.97 6.08
CA CYS A 194 15.72 10.10 6.17
C CYS A 194 16.55 10.14 4.88
N ILE A 195 15.89 10.02 3.71
CA ILE A 195 16.58 10.07 2.42
C ILE A 195 17.22 11.44 2.22
N ASN A 196 16.52 12.53 2.47
CA ASN A 196 17.06 13.89 2.37
C ASN A 196 18.26 14.11 3.30
N CYS A 197 18.20 13.61 4.54
CA CYS A 197 19.31 13.68 5.49
C CYS A 197 20.58 13.04 4.90
N ILE A 198 20.47 11.84 4.35
CA ILE A 198 21.58 11.10 3.74
C ILE A 198 22.10 11.83 2.49
N GLU A 199 21.21 12.33 1.63
CA GLU A 199 21.57 13.01 0.38
C GLU A 199 22.26 14.36 0.60
N HIS A 200 22.02 15.00 1.75
CA HIS A 200 22.74 16.19 2.18
C HIS A 200 24.06 15.86 2.91
N GLY A 201 24.40 14.57 3.06
CA GLY A 201 25.64 14.12 3.72
C GLY A 201 25.63 14.31 5.23
N LEU A 202 24.45 14.46 5.83
CA LEU A 202 24.32 14.58 7.28
C LEU A 202 24.31 13.19 7.95
N PRO A 203 24.91 13.04 9.13
CA PRO A 203 24.75 11.83 9.93
C PRO A 203 23.27 11.52 10.20
N LEU A 204 22.89 10.24 10.09
CA LEU A 204 21.51 9.80 10.25
C LEU A 204 21.15 9.73 11.74
N THR A 205 21.00 10.88 12.36
CA THR A 205 20.54 11.05 13.74
C THR A 205 19.11 11.55 13.76
N VAL A 206 18.39 11.30 14.86
CA VAL A 206 17.00 11.76 15.02
C VAL A 206 16.89 13.27 14.83
N GLU A 207 17.86 14.03 15.33
CA GLU A 207 17.87 15.49 15.22
C GLU A 207 18.01 15.97 13.78
N ASN A 208 18.97 15.41 13.02
CA ASN A 208 19.20 15.76 11.62
C ASN A 208 18.03 15.35 10.73
N VAL A 209 17.45 14.16 10.98
CA VAL A 209 16.25 13.69 10.26
C VAL A 209 15.07 14.61 10.53
N ARG A 210 14.83 15.04 11.78
CA ARG A 210 13.74 15.97 12.11
C ARG A 210 13.88 17.31 11.40
N LYS A 211 15.10 17.84 11.25
CA LYS A 211 15.39 19.10 10.55
C LYS A 211 15.32 18.97 9.03
N SER A 212 15.45 17.75 8.48
CA SER A 212 15.43 17.51 7.04
C SER A 212 14.02 17.71 6.45
N SER A 213 13.96 18.06 5.16
CA SER A 213 12.71 18.29 4.42
C SER A 213 11.90 17.02 4.26
N LYS A 214 10.58 17.11 4.43
CA LYS A 214 9.62 16.05 4.07
C LYS A 214 9.32 15.97 2.56
N HIS A 215 9.75 16.96 1.78
CA HIS A 215 9.54 16.98 0.34
C HIS A 215 10.73 16.35 -0.38
N HIS A 216 10.47 15.37 -1.25
CA HIS A 216 11.50 14.67 -2.00
C HIS A 216 11.15 14.60 -3.48
N LYS A 217 12.09 14.97 -4.37
CA LYS A 217 11.87 15.14 -5.82
C LYS A 217 11.47 13.85 -6.56
N ARG A 218 11.73 12.68 -5.98
CA ARG A 218 11.48 11.37 -6.62
C ARG A 218 10.21 10.69 -6.13
N CYS A 219 9.44 11.34 -5.29
CA CYS A 219 8.17 10.79 -4.84
C CYS A 219 7.11 10.97 -5.92
N GLY A 220 6.41 9.88 -6.29
CA GLY A 220 5.30 9.92 -7.23
C GLY A 220 4.13 10.80 -6.76
N THR A 221 3.94 10.93 -5.44
CA THR A 221 2.92 11.82 -4.86
C THR A 221 3.27 13.30 -4.97
N SER A 222 4.52 13.66 -5.33
CA SER A 222 4.89 15.05 -5.59
C SER A 222 4.14 15.67 -6.77
N PHE A 223 3.53 14.85 -7.61
CA PHE A 223 2.66 15.29 -8.70
C PHE A 223 1.21 15.56 -8.25
N LEU A 224 0.84 15.16 -7.04
CA LEU A 224 -0.49 15.41 -6.50
C LEU A 224 -0.50 16.67 -5.64
N PRO A 225 -1.47 17.60 -5.86
CA PRO A 225 -1.58 18.86 -5.11
C PRO A 225 -1.66 18.67 -3.59
N VAL A 226 -2.09 17.48 -3.15
CA VAL A 226 -2.28 17.12 -1.72
C VAL A 226 -0.95 16.99 -0.96
N SER A 227 0.18 16.85 -1.65
CA SER A 227 1.49 16.74 -0.97
C SER A 227 2.05 18.08 -0.47
N TYR A 228 1.35 19.19 -0.70
CA TYR A 228 1.79 20.54 -0.32
C TYR A 228 1.15 21.06 0.98
N THR A 229 0.27 20.32 1.60
CA THR A 229 -0.27 20.58 2.92
C THR A 229 0.34 19.66 3.95
#